data_e67a36c88e718a351e8be99a58775f51
#
_entry.id   e67a36c88e718a351e8be99a58775f51
#
_cell.length_a   1.000
_cell.length_b   1.000
_cell.length_c   1.000
_cell.angle_alpha   90.00
_cell.angle_beta   90.00
_cell.angle_gamma   90.00
#
_symmetry.space_group_name_H-M   'P 1'
#
loop_
_entity.id
_entity.type
_entity.pdbx_description
1 polymer ?
#
loop_
_entity_poly.entity_id
_entity_poly.type
_entity_poly.pdbx_seq_one_letter_code
_entity_poly.pdbx_strand_id
1 'polypeptide(L)'
;MKTKLLSFTALFSALLAFTSCLKGNDDEGTTYDDSAITAFSLGTLKYTKHAKTKAGADTIIHTTLNASSYKFYIDQMNREIYNVDSLPYGVDVRKALCTIAAKNGGSVVLKSMTSDSLKFYVTTDSLDFSKPRTLIVYSQSGKYNRSYTVKVNVHKTEVGRFVWQSTTGQDSRLGALSAMKAVAMNGKVYVMGTENGTTKLYATSSNQIQSWQQLSPDKTLDAQASSNLIAFDGFLYTCSGGQILRSQDGQSWETRGSVTLKQLVGGVNGVLYGVGNSGMMKSEDGGTSWSIDTTNGDLSELPSQNIHLFSFVSKVNAGVYNLVMVGNAPTTNDVLGAKVWGKQIDPNQPAQPWRFYGLDEPAYVAPGLTHLQIVSVGDDLIALGGKGLGNYQAKAFESFFVSEGQGLGWKKDDRITLPEGFESSETSFAMVVDEHQDLWLIAGGSGKIWKGNLAGLILKK
;
A
#
# COMPACT_ATOMS: atom_id res chain seq x y z
N MET A 1 20.03 -42.80 15.52
CA MET A 1 19.52 -43.11 14.16
C MET A 1 18.96 -44.53 14.02
N LYS A 2 19.54 -45.57 14.66
CA LYS A 2 19.07 -46.95 14.50
C LYS A 2 17.70 -47.30 15.13
N THR A 3 17.30 -46.62 16.21
CA THR A 3 16.02 -46.87 16.90
C THR A 3 14.79 -46.29 16.20
N LYS A 4 14.93 -45.20 15.44
CA LYS A 4 13.82 -44.60 14.69
C LYS A 4 13.49 -45.35 13.40
N LEU A 5 14.50 -46.02 12.80
CA LEU A 5 14.28 -46.86 11.63
C LEU A 5 13.53 -48.17 12.00
N LEU A 6 13.81 -48.70 13.20
CA LEU A 6 13.10 -49.89 13.68
C LEU A 6 11.60 -49.69 13.95
N SER A 7 11.24 -48.48 14.44
CA SER A 7 9.81 -48.15 14.67
C SER A 7 9.02 -48.00 13.37
N PHE A 8 9.70 -47.49 12.31
CA PHE A 8 9.07 -47.33 11.00
C PHE A 8 8.90 -48.64 10.25
N THR A 9 9.90 -49.52 10.34
CA THR A 9 9.82 -50.89 9.78
C THR A 9 8.82 -51.74 10.49
N ALA A 10 8.67 -51.64 11.83
CA ALA A 10 7.66 -52.37 12.60
C ALA A 10 6.23 -51.91 12.27
N LEU A 11 6.00 -50.60 12.02
CA LEU A 11 4.68 -50.06 11.62
C LEU A 11 4.33 -50.49 10.19
N PHE A 12 5.30 -50.54 9.28
CA PHE A 12 5.09 -51.00 7.91
C PHE A 12 4.86 -52.50 7.83
N SER A 13 5.51 -53.32 8.71
CA SER A 13 5.28 -54.75 8.80
C SER A 13 3.92 -55.08 9.39
N ALA A 14 3.39 -54.26 10.31
CA ALA A 14 2.04 -54.46 10.86
C ALA A 14 0.93 -54.23 9.82
N LEU A 15 1.12 -53.30 8.88
CA LEU A 15 0.17 -53.06 7.77
C LEU A 15 0.13 -54.24 6.76
N LEU A 16 1.25 -54.95 6.58
CA LEU A 16 1.31 -56.12 5.69
C LEU A 16 0.70 -57.38 6.32
N ALA A 17 0.55 -57.45 7.66
CA ALA A 17 0.00 -58.58 8.35
C ALA A 17 -1.53 -58.67 8.29
N PHE A 18 -2.26 -57.61 7.97
CA PHE A 18 -3.72 -57.64 7.83
C PHE A 18 -4.21 -58.01 6.43
N THR A 19 -3.34 -58.24 5.47
CA THR A 19 -3.74 -58.67 4.11
C THR A 19 -3.68 -60.20 3.92
N SER A 20 -3.39 -60.98 4.98
CA SER A 20 -3.13 -62.43 4.86
C SER A 20 -4.28 -63.35 5.24
N CYS A 21 -5.55 -62.93 5.19
CA CYS A 21 -6.66 -63.85 5.38
C CYS A 21 -7.82 -63.51 4.44
N LEU A 22 -7.64 -63.85 3.14
CA LEU A 22 -8.76 -64.14 2.25
C LEU A 22 -8.19 -64.92 1.05
N LYS A 23 -8.16 -66.23 1.21
CA LYS A 23 -7.88 -67.17 0.13
C LYS A 23 -9.17 -67.35 -0.67
N GLY A 24 -9.21 -66.77 -1.87
CA GLY A 24 -10.34 -66.98 -2.78
C GLY A 24 -10.25 -66.00 -3.99
N ASN A 25 -9.78 -66.53 -5.12
CA ASN A 25 -9.66 -65.98 -6.46
C ASN A 25 -8.49 -65.00 -6.69
N ASP A 26 -7.61 -65.40 -7.60
CA ASP A 26 -6.49 -64.66 -8.16
C ASP A 26 -6.98 -63.49 -9.04
N ASP A 27 -7.54 -62.45 -8.41
CA ASP A 27 -7.44 -61.09 -8.95
C ASP A 27 -6.21 -60.46 -8.27
N GLU A 28 -5.04 -60.53 -8.90
CA GLU A 28 -3.91 -59.66 -8.58
C GLU A 28 -4.41 -58.24 -8.73
N GLY A 29 -4.89 -57.67 -7.62
CA GLY A 29 -5.35 -56.30 -7.58
C GLY A 29 -4.28 -55.39 -8.16
N THR A 30 -4.56 -54.77 -9.29
CA THR A 30 -3.63 -53.88 -9.98
C THR A 30 -3.19 -52.78 -9.01
N THR A 31 -1.94 -52.84 -8.53
CA THR A 31 -1.39 -51.78 -7.69
C THR A 31 -0.81 -50.69 -8.57
N TYR A 32 -1.11 -49.44 -8.21
CA TYR A 32 -0.70 -48.27 -8.98
C TYR A 32 0.55 -47.63 -8.39
N ASP A 33 1.45 -47.21 -9.25
CA ASP A 33 2.71 -46.54 -8.89
C ASP A 33 2.57 -45.00 -8.85
N ASP A 34 1.42 -44.47 -9.20
CA ASP A 34 1.16 -43.00 -9.19
C ASP A 34 1.17 -42.43 -7.76
N SER A 35 1.89 -41.35 -7.56
CA SER A 35 2.03 -40.66 -6.28
C SER A 35 1.68 -39.16 -6.40
N ALA A 36 0.44 -38.83 -6.73
CA ALA A 36 0.00 -37.44 -6.93
C ALA A 36 -1.16 -37.08 -5.99
N ILE A 37 -1.19 -35.84 -5.51
CA ILE A 37 -2.37 -35.25 -4.89
C ILE A 37 -3.27 -34.72 -6.01
N THR A 38 -4.53 -35.12 -6.00
CA THR A 38 -5.53 -34.81 -7.03
C THR A 38 -6.58 -33.82 -6.56
N ALA A 39 -6.80 -33.68 -5.24
CA ALA A 39 -7.68 -32.68 -4.66
C ALA A 39 -7.18 -32.24 -3.29
N PHE A 40 -7.41 -30.97 -2.99
CA PHE A 40 -7.20 -30.37 -1.69
C PHE A 40 -8.29 -29.33 -1.43
N SER A 41 -8.89 -29.36 -0.25
CA SER A 41 -9.84 -28.34 0.19
C SER A 41 -9.78 -28.15 1.70
N LEU A 42 -10.16 -26.98 2.16
CA LEU A 42 -10.33 -26.67 3.59
C LEU A 42 -11.81 -26.80 3.98
N GLY A 43 -12.06 -27.19 5.23
CA GLY A 43 -13.37 -27.21 5.82
C GLY A 43 -13.79 -25.86 6.40
N THR A 44 -14.58 -25.91 7.47
CA THR A 44 -15.03 -24.72 8.20
C THR A 44 -13.92 -24.23 9.13
N LEU A 45 -13.63 -22.93 9.06
CA LEU A 45 -12.58 -22.26 9.84
C LEU A 45 -13.18 -21.26 10.82
N LYS A 46 -12.51 -21.01 11.94
CA LYS A 46 -12.84 -19.90 12.82
C LYS A 46 -12.52 -18.59 12.12
N TYR A 47 -13.43 -17.62 12.26
CA TYR A 47 -13.31 -16.33 11.62
C TYR A 47 -13.66 -15.23 12.60
N THR A 48 -12.71 -14.30 12.79
CA THR A 48 -12.89 -13.10 13.61
C THR A 48 -12.96 -11.92 12.67
N LYS A 49 -14.06 -11.17 12.69
CA LYS A 49 -14.26 -9.99 11.85
C LYS A 49 -14.72 -8.80 12.66
N HIS A 50 -14.35 -7.60 12.22
CA HIS A 50 -14.92 -6.38 12.76
C HIS A 50 -16.31 -6.15 12.16
N ALA A 51 -17.19 -5.54 12.94
CA ALA A 51 -18.53 -5.14 12.52
C ALA A 51 -18.94 -3.88 13.28
N LYS A 52 -20.06 -3.25 12.86
CA LYS A 52 -20.67 -2.19 13.64
C LYS A 52 -21.91 -2.72 14.35
N THR A 53 -22.12 -2.28 15.58
CA THR A 53 -23.37 -2.51 16.32
C THR A 53 -24.51 -1.74 15.64
N LYS A 54 -25.75 -2.00 16.04
CA LYS A 54 -26.91 -1.22 15.59
C LYS A 54 -26.81 0.28 15.93
N ALA A 55 -26.03 0.62 16.94
CA ALA A 55 -25.76 1.99 17.37
C ALA A 55 -24.53 2.61 16.66
N GLY A 56 -23.91 1.90 15.70
CA GLY A 56 -22.77 2.40 14.92
C GLY A 56 -21.39 2.20 15.60
N ALA A 57 -21.33 1.69 16.82
CA ALA A 57 -20.07 1.43 17.52
C ALA A 57 -19.33 0.20 16.95
N ASP A 58 -18.02 0.27 16.89
CA ASP A 58 -17.18 -0.87 16.46
C ASP A 58 -17.29 -2.04 17.43
N THR A 59 -17.37 -3.24 16.90
CA THR A 59 -17.42 -4.49 17.66
C THR A 59 -16.68 -5.59 16.91
N ILE A 60 -16.30 -6.65 17.64
CA ILE A 60 -15.65 -7.83 17.08
C ILE A 60 -16.65 -9.00 17.14
N ILE A 61 -16.83 -9.65 15.99
CA ILE A 61 -17.69 -10.83 15.87
C ILE A 61 -16.82 -12.05 15.64
N HIS A 62 -17.01 -13.07 16.50
CA HIS A 62 -16.44 -14.40 16.31
C HIS A 62 -17.47 -15.29 15.62
N THR A 63 -17.12 -15.82 14.46
CA THR A 63 -17.99 -16.64 13.62
C THR A 63 -17.18 -17.74 12.93
N THR A 64 -17.76 -18.37 11.95
CA THR A 64 -17.09 -19.38 11.12
C THR A 64 -17.18 -19.02 9.66
N LEU A 65 -16.18 -19.45 8.88
CA LEU A 65 -16.11 -19.36 7.42
C LEU A 65 -16.11 -20.77 6.83
N ASN A 66 -17.02 -21.05 5.92
CA ASN A 66 -16.91 -22.26 5.10
C ASN A 66 -15.85 -22.03 4.01
N ALA A 67 -14.66 -22.60 4.20
CA ALA A 67 -13.54 -22.41 3.28
C ALA A 67 -13.54 -23.41 2.11
N SER A 68 -14.51 -24.31 2.00
CA SER A 68 -14.61 -25.27 0.88
C SER A 68 -14.91 -24.59 -0.47
N SER A 69 -15.45 -23.37 -0.46
CA SER A 69 -15.67 -22.56 -1.67
C SER A 69 -14.40 -21.95 -2.25
N TYR A 70 -13.33 -21.86 -1.48
CA TYR A 70 -12.03 -21.33 -1.93
C TYR A 70 -11.28 -22.42 -2.67
N LYS A 71 -11.05 -22.21 -3.97
CA LYS A 71 -10.39 -23.19 -4.83
C LYS A 71 -8.89 -23.21 -4.57
N PHE A 72 -8.33 -24.41 -4.45
CA PHE A 72 -6.90 -24.66 -4.38
C PHE A 72 -6.40 -25.11 -5.74
N TYR A 73 -5.33 -24.48 -6.19
CA TYR A 73 -4.57 -24.90 -7.36
C TYR A 73 -3.50 -25.90 -6.92
N ILE A 74 -3.36 -27.00 -7.68
CA ILE A 74 -2.36 -28.03 -7.44
C ILE A 74 -1.37 -27.99 -8.62
N ASP A 75 -0.23 -27.39 -8.38
CA ASP A 75 0.87 -27.37 -9.32
C ASP A 75 1.67 -28.67 -9.23
N GLN A 76 1.41 -29.57 -10.18
CA GLN A 76 2.05 -30.87 -10.22
C GLN A 76 3.55 -30.79 -10.58
N MET A 77 3.97 -29.75 -11.30
CA MET A 77 5.38 -29.57 -11.70
C MET A 77 6.21 -29.02 -10.57
N ASN A 78 5.77 -27.91 -9.96
CA ASN A 78 6.44 -27.29 -8.83
C ASN A 78 6.13 -27.97 -7.49
N ARG A 79 5.13 -28.86 -7.48
CA ARG A 79 4.67 -29.60 -6.27
C ARG A 79 4.21 -28.64 -5.18
N GLU A 80 3.43 -27.62 -5.59
CA GLU A 80 2.83 -26.65 -4.69
C GLU A 80 1.31 -26.75 -4.73
N ILE A 81 0.67 -26.52 -3.59
CA ILE A 81 -0.77 -26.43 -3.43
C ILE A 81 -1.08 -25.10 -2.75
N TYR A 82 -1.89 -24.26 -3.38
CA TYR A 82 -2.24 -22.96 -2.83
C TYR A 82 -3.62 -22.48 -3.29
N ASN A 83 -4.26 -21.66 -2.46
CA ASN A 83 -5.50 -20.99 -2.84
C ASN A 83 -5.17 -19.76 -3.69
N VAL A 84 -5.85 -19.63 -4.84
CA VAL A 84 -5.69 -18.48 -5.76
C VAL A 84 -6.28 -17.24 -5.10
N ASP A 85 -7.51 -17.33 -4.60
CA ASP A 85 -8.17 -16.28 -3.84
C ASP A 85 -7.79 -16.42 -2.36
N SER A 86 -7.20 -15.40 -1.78
CA SER A 86 -6.84 -15.39 -0.36
C SER A 86 -8.08 -15.48 0.53
N LEU A 87 -7.98 -16.24 1.63
CA LEU A 87 -8.99 -16.23 2.68
C LEU A 87 -9.10 -14.82 3.31
N PRO A 88 -10.27 -14.41 3.82
CA PRO A 88 -10.45 -13.13 4.46
C PRO A 88 -9.50 -12.92 5.66
N TYR A 89 -9.14 -11.66 5.91
CA TYR A 89 -8.44 -11.27 7.13
C TYR A 89 -9.20 -11.75 8.37
N GLY A 90 -8.47 -12.25 9.37
CA GLY A 90 -9.07 -12.73 10.62
C GLY A 90 -9.50 -14.20 10.62
N VAL A 91 -9.30 -14.91 9.51
CA VAL A 91 -9.50 -16.37 9.45
C VAL A 91 -8.34 -17.10 10.15
N ASP A 92 -8.67 -17.99 11.08
CA ASP A 92 -7.68 -18.78 11.82
C ASP A 92 -7.41 -20.12 11.10
N VAL A 93 -6.24 -20.21 10.48
CA VAL A 93 -5.79 -21.42 9.75
C VAL A 93 -4.89 -22.34 10.59
N ARG A 94 -4.72 -22.05 11.89
CA ARG A 94 -3.87 -22.87 12.79
C ARG A 94 -4.52 -24.18 13.19
N LYS A 95 -5.85 -24.28 13.05
CA LYS A 95 -6.63 -25.50 13.36
C LYS A 95 -7.64 -25.76 12.25
N ALA A 96 -7.15 -26.05 11.06
CA ALA A 96 -7.97 -26.27 9.89
C ALA A 96 -8.18 -27.76 9.64
N LEU A 97 -9.42 -28.18 9.50
CA LEU A 97 -9.74 -29.47 8.88
C LEU A 97 -9.58 -29.33 7.37
N CYS A 98 -9.02 -30.34 6.74
CA CYS A 98 -8.88 -30.35 5.29
C CYS A 98 -9.24 -31.71 4.73
N THR A 99 -9.54 -31.75 3.44
CA THR A 99 -9.72 -32.99 2.67
C THR A 99 -8.62 -33.07 1.63
N ILE A 100 -7.89 -34.17 1.59
CA ILE A 100 -6.80 -34.44 0.66
C ILE A 100 -7.11 -35.74 -0.07
N ALA A 101 -7.13 -35.69 -1.40
CA ALA A 101 -7.27 -36.89 -2.23
C ALA A 101 -5.95 -37.21 -2.93
N ALA A 102 -5.49 -38.43 -2.78
CA ALA A 102 -4.36 -38.99 -3.54
C ALA A 102 -4.84 -39.80 -4.71
N LYS A 103 -4.10 -39.80 -5.80
CA LYS A 103 -4.38 -40.58 -6.99
C LYS A 103 -4.34 -42.09 -6.65
N ASN A 104 -5.28 -42.85 -7.18
CA ASN A 104 -5.39 -44.31 -7.04
C ASN A 104 -5.31 -44.81 -5.60
N GLY A 105 -5.86 -44.08 -4.63
CA GLY A 105 -5.87 -44.50 -3.22
C GLY A 105 -4.52 -44.47 -2.51
N GLY A 106 -3.59 -43.65 -3.00
CA GLY A 106 -2.28 -43.42 -2.35
C GLY A 106 -2.42 -42.87 -0.92
N SER A 107 -1.43 -43.13 -0.09
CA SER A 107 -1.41 -42.67 1.31
C SER A 107 -0.78 -41.31 1.46
N VAL A 108 -1.33 -40.45 2.30
CA VAL A 108 -0.80 -39.12 2.59
C VAL A 108 -0.15 -39.06 3.98
N VAL A 109 1.03 -38.54 4.06
CA VAL A 109 1.80 -38.40 5.30
C VAL A 109 2.16 -36.92 5.48
N LEU A 110 2.06 -36.46 6.71
CA LEU A 110 2.38 -35.09 7.14
C LEU A 110 3.79 -35.05 7.71
N LYS A 111 4.63 -34.12 7.24
CA LYS A 111 5.88 -33.79 7.90
C LYS A 111 5.60 -32.83 9.05
N SER A 112 6.20 -33.04 10.20
CA SER A 112 6.15 -32.10 11.33
C SER A 112 6.71 -30.72 10.93
N MET A 113 6.14 -29.65 11.49
CA MET A 113 6.66 -28.28 11.28
C MET A 113 7.88 -27.97 12.13
N THR A 114 8.17 -28.76 13.16
CA THR A 114 9.23 -28.52 14.14
C THR A 114 10.28 -29.63 14.21
N SER A 115 10.06 -30.74 13.51
CA SER A 115 10.98 -31.90 13.50
C SER A 115 10.85 -32.67 12.17
N ASP A 116 11.68 -33.66 11.95
CA ASP A 116 11.59 -34.55 10.78
C ASP A 116 10.61 -35.72 10.97
N SER A 117 9.81 -35.71 12.04
CA SER A 117 8.83 -36.76 12.29
C SER A 117 7.71 -36.73 11.25
N LEU A 118 7.23 -37.93 10.91
CA LEU A 118 6.17 -38.16 9.94
C LEU A 118 4.94 -38.72 10.65
N LYS A 119 3.75 -38.29 10.24
CA LYS A 119 2.46 -38.80 10.75
C LYS A 119 1.51 -39.02 9.57
N PHE A 120 0.79 -40.13 9.57
CA PHE A 120 -0.28 -40.35 8.59
C PHE A 120 -1.35 -39.26 8.72
N TYR A 121 -1.81 -38.79 7.58
CA TYR A 121 -2.93 -37.85 7.52
C TYR A 121 -4.23 -38.59 7.89
N VAL A 122 -5.00 -37.97 8.78
CA VAL A 122 -6.33 -38.41 9.19
C VAL A 122 -7.29 -37.22 8.97
N THR A 123 -8.41 -37.46 8.31
CA THR A 123 -9.39 -36.42 7.93
C THR A 123 -9.99 -35.63 9.10
N THR A 124 -10.00 -36.26 10.29
CA THR A 124 -10.51 -35.66 11.53
C THR A 124 -9.47 -34.81 12.28
N ASP A 125 -8.20 -34.91 11.89
CA ASP A 125 -7.12 -34.14 12.52
C ASP A 125 -7.06 -32.71 11.96
N SER A 126 -7.06 -31.75 12.85
CA SER A 126 -6.83 -30.37 12.46
C SER A 126 -5.34 -30.12 12.18
N LEU A 127 -5.05 -29.37 11.12
CA LEU A 127 -3.71 -29.02 10.67
C LEU A 127 -3.46 -27.53 10.81
N ASP A 128 -2.21 -27.18 11.12
CA ASP A 128 -1.75 -25.79 11.15
C ASP A 128 -1.20 -25.41 9.79
N PHE A 129 -1.80 -24.39 9.14
CA PHE A 129 -1.38 -23.80 7.88
C PHE A 129 -0.95 -22.35 8.03
N SER A 130 -0.60 -21.90 9.24
CA SER A 130 -0.05 -20.55 9.46
C SER A 130 1.32 -20.33 8.78
N LYS A 131 1.99 -21.44 8.44
CA LYS A 131 3.20 -21.49 7.62
C LYS A 131 3.07 -22.57 6.55
N PRO A 132 3.87 -22.52 5.48
CA PRO A 132 3.88 -23.58 4.47
C PRO A 132 4.10 -24.96 5.09
N ARG A 133 3.29 -25.93 4.68
CA ARG A 133 3.32 -27.27 5.24
C ARG A 133 3.66 -28.32 4.17
N THR A 134 4.52 -29.28 4.55
CA THR A 134 4.91 -30.37 3.64
C THR A 134 4.01 -31.57 3.83
N LEU A 135 3.42 -32.03 2.73
CA LEU A 135 2.70 -33.30 2.59
C LEU A 135 3.53 -34.25 1.74
N ILE A 136 3.57 -35.50 2.10
CA ILE A 136 4.22 -36.55 1.31
C ILE A 136 3.13 -37.55 0.91
N VAL A 137 2.95 -37.76 -0.39
CA VAL A 137 2.02 -38.73 -0.92
C VAL A 137 2.78 -39.94 -1.42
N TYR A 138 2.40 -41.13 -0.92
CA TYR A 138 2.92 -42.41 -1.37
C TYR A 138 1.96 -43.01 -2.38
N SER A 139 2.49 -43.70 -3.39
CA SER A 139 1.71 -44.50 -4.31
C SER A 139 0.99 -45.65 -3.58
N GLN A 140 -0.06 -46.18 -4.17
CA GLN A 140 -0.76 -47.37 -3.63
C GLN A 140 0.21 -48.54 -3.47
N SER A 141 1.14 -48.73 -4.39
CA SER A 141 2.18 -49.77 -4.31
C SER A 141 3.20 -49.53 -3.19
N GLY A 142 3.28 -48.34 -2.62
CA GLY A 142 4.30 -47.92 -1.66
C GLY A 142 5.69 -47.68 -2.25
N LYS A 143 5.91 -47.94 -3.55
CA LYS A 143 7.23 -47.84 -4.19
C LYS A 143 7.70 -46.41 -4.44
N TYR A 144 6.76 -45.49 -4.70
CA TYR A 144 7.07 -44.10 -5.08
C TYR A 144 6.40 -43.14 -4.14
N ASN A 145 7.03 -41.97 -3.96
CA ASN A 145 6.45 -40.86 -3.20
C ASN A 145 6.75 -39.51 -3.84
N ARG A 146 5.95 -38.50 -3.52
CA ARG A 146 6.18 -37.10 -3.86
C ARG A 146 5.87 -36.21 -2.68
N SER A 147 6.66 -35.17 -2.51
CA SER A 147 6.44 -34.14 -1.52
C SER A 147 5.78 -32.92 -2.16
N TYR A 148 4.75 -32.39 -1.51
CA TYR A 148 4.08 -31.15 -1.89
C TYR A 148 4.18 -30.13 -0.78
N THR A 149 4.32 -28.86 -1.14
CA THR A 149 4.25 -27.74 -0.19
C THR A 149 2.87 -27.10 -0.28
N VAL A 150 2.11 -27.13 0.81
CA VAL A 150 0.80 -26.46 0.90
C VAL A 150 0.99 -25.07 1.49
N LYS A 151 0.52 -24.04 0.78
CA LYS A 151 0.49 -22.65 1.20
C LYS A 151 -0.96 -22.19 1.27
N VAL A 152 -1.41 -21.75 2.43
CA VAL A 152 -2.75 -21.17 2.60
C VAL A 152 -2.60 -19.66 2.69
N ASN A 153 -3.07 -18.96 1.67
CA ASN A 153 -3.02 -17.50 1.61
C ASN A 153 -4.22 -16.92 2.37
N VAL A 154 -3.92 -16.01 3.31
CA VAL A 154 -4.90 -15.24 4.07
C VAL A 154 -4.55 -13.76 3.90
N HIS A 155 -5.55 -12.90 3.68
CA HIS A 155 -5.33 -11.46 3.63
C HIS A 155 -4.70 -10.96 4.92
N LYS A 156 -3.65 -10.16 4.81
CA LYS A 156 -2.95 -9.58 5.96
C LYS A 156 -3.67 -8.37 6.54
N THR A 157 -4.55 -7.74 5.75
CA THR A 157 -5.32 -6.54 6.11
C THR A 157 -6.81 -6.76 5.84
N GLU A 158 -7.64 -6.14 6.66
CA GLU A 158 -9.09 -6.19 6.49
C GLU A 158 -9.53 -5.29 5.32
N VAL A 159 -10.35 -5.83 4.41
CA VAL A 159 -10.86 -5.08 3.27
C VAL A 159 -11.79 -3.95 3.73
N GLY A 160 -11.56 -2.74 3.23
CA GLY A 160 -12.36 -1.57 3.52
C GLY A 160 -12.08 -0.93 4.89
N ARG A 161 -11.04 -1.34 5.60
CA ARG A 161 -10.66 -0.77 6.89
C ARG A 161 -9.21 -0.26 6.86
N PHE A 162 -9.02 0.90 7.46
CA PHE A 162 -7.72 1.48 7.76
C PHE A 162 -7.47 1.42 9.28
N VAL A 163 -6.25 1.08 9.68
CA VAL A 163 -5.85 1.04 11.09
C VAL A 163 -4.45 1.61 11.23
N TRP A 164 -4.29 2.58 12.14
CA TRP A 164 -2.97 3.04 12.55
C TRP A 164 -2.22 1.93 13.29
N GLN A 165 -0.91 1.82 13.08
CA GLN A 165 -0.07 0.91 13.84
C GLN A 165 -0.05 1.34 15.31
N SER A 166 0.07 0.38 16.22
CA SER A 166 0.14 0.65 17.67
C SER A 166 1.43 1.35 18.09
N THR A 167 2.50 1.23 17.28
CA THR A 167 3.78 1.89 17.53
C THR A 167 3.73 3.29 16.93
N THR A 168 3.96 4.30 17.75
CA THR A 168 4.14 5.70 17.33
C THR A 168 5.61 6.09 17.44
N GLY A 169 6.06 6.95 16.54
CA GLY A 169 7.37 7.59 16.61
C GLY A 169 7.26 8.96 17.27
N GLN A 170 8.39 9.48 17.72
CA GLN A 170 8.53 10.87 18.15
C GLN A 170 9.93 11.39 17.90
N ASP A 171 10.03 12.57 17.29
CA ASP A 171 11.29 13.31 17.12
C ASP A 171 11.02 14.81 17.31
N SER A 172 11.58 15.39 18.37
CA SER A 172 11.38 16.81 18.69
C SER A 172 11.90 17.76 17.64
N ARG A 173 12.89 17.33 16.83
CA ARG A 173 13.44 18.13 15.72
C ARG A 173 12.42 18.29 14.59
N LEU A 174 11.63 17.24 14.32
CA LEU A 174 10.50 17.33 13.36
C LEU A 174 9.39 18.22 13.95
N GLY A 175 9.20 18.18 15.28
CA GLY A 175 8.27 19.06 15.98
C GLY A 175 8.62 20.55 15.86
N ALA A 176 9.89 20.88 15.71
CA ALA A 176 10.37 22.27 15.57
C ALA A 176 10.10 22.87 14.19
N LEU A 177 9.70 22.07 13.19
CA LEU A 177 9.48 22.54 11.82
C LEU A 177 8.16 23.30 11.70
N SER A 178 8.21 24.54 11.24
CA SER A 178 7.03 25.41 11.04
C SER A 178 6.30 25.18 9.72
N ALA A 179 7.01 24.65 8.71
CA ALA A 179 6.45 24.21 7.44
C ALA A 179 7.16 22.92 7.05
N MET A 180 6.43 21.93 6.59
CA MET A 180 7.05 20.65 6.20
C MET A 180 6.32 19.99 5.04
N LYS A 181 7.09 19.25 4.26
CA LYS A 181 6.61 18.35 3.21
C LYS A 181 7.41 17.05 3.28
N ALA A 182 6.71 15.94 3.09
CA ALA A 182 7.34 14.62 3.05
C ALA A 182 7.22 14.00 1.67
N VAL A 183 8.25 13.22 1.30
CA VAL A 183 8.26 12.37 0.11
C VAL A 183 8.89 11.03 0.45
N ALA A 184 8.46 9.98 -0.26
CA ALA A 184 9.05 8.64 -0.15
C ALA A 184 9.87 8.35 -1.42
N MET A 185 11.07 7.81 -1.23
CA MET A 185 11.96 7.46 -2.33
C MET A 185 12.97 6.38 -1.92
N ASN A 186 13.12 5.35 -2.72
CA ASN A 186 14.14 4.31 -2.55
C ASN A 186 14.20 3.71 -1.13
N GLY A 187 13.04 3.34 -0.56
CA GLY A 187 12.95 2.72 0.77
C GLY A 187 13.17 3.69 1.93
N LYS A 188 13.11 4.99 1.69
CA LYS A 188 13.23 6.02 2.71
C LYS A 188 12.08 7.03 2.63
N VAL A 189 11.74 7.58 3.78
CA VAL A 189 10.87 8.76 3.91
C VAL A 189 11.76 9.95 4.23
N TYR A 190 11.61 11.02 3.45
CA TYR A 190 12.30 12.30 3.62
C TYR A 190 11.31 13.36 4.06
N VAL A 191 11.69 14.18 5.04
CA VAL A 191 10.93 15.34 5.49
C VAL A 191 11.81 16.57 5.37
N MET A 192 11.38 17.53 4.58
CA MET A 192 12.00 18.84 4.47
C MET A 192 11.07 19.88 5.09
N GLY A 193 11.60 20.74 5.93
CA GLY A 193 10.82 21.77 6.60
C GLY A 193 11.66 22.98 7.01
N THR A 194 11.02 23.96 7.60
CA THR A 194 11.65 25.24 7.99
C THR A 194 11.68 25.38 9.50
N GLU A 195 12.84 25.59 10.06
CA GLU A 195 13.07 25.93 11.48
C GLU A 195 13.78 27.28 11.55
N ASN A 196 13.16 28.26 12.21
CA ASN A 196 13.74 29.63 12.37
C ASN A 196 14.23 30.22 11.04
N GLY A 197 13.47 30.06 9.97
CA GLY A 197 13.82 30.56 8.64
C GLY A 197 14.88 29.75 7.89
N THR A 198 15.41 28.68 8.48
CA THR A 198 16.40 27.78 7.88
C THR A 198 15.76 26.47 7.46
N THR A 199 16.01 26.03 6.25
CA THR A 199 15.54 24.74 5.77
C THR A 199 16.35 23.61 6.38
N LYS A 200 15.65 22.61 6.88
CA LYS A 200 16.17 21.36 7.46
C LYS A 200 15.65 20.18 6.66
N LEU A 201 16.45 19.12 6.57
CA LEU A 201 16.10 17.88 5.90
C LEU A 201 16.38 16.70 6.83
N TYR A 202 15.41 15.82 6.94
CA TYR A 202 15.49 14.59 7.74
C TYR A 202 15.11 13.40 6.88
N ALA A 203 15.67 12.22 7.20
CA ALA A 203 15.30 10.97 6.56
C ALA A 203 15.26 9.81 7.55
N THR A 204 14.41 8.84 7.25
CA THR A 204 14.35 7.54 7.93
C THR A 204 14.11 6.44 6.91
N SER A 205 14.42 5.17 7.25
CA SER A 205 13.96 4.03 6.46
C SER A 205 12.45 3.88 6.56
N SER A 206 11.78 3.53 5.46
CA SER A 206 10.34 3.24 5.45
C SER A 206 9.94 2.10 6.39
N ASN A 207 10.89 1.26 6.82
CA ASN A 207 10.68 0.20 7.81
C ASN A 207 10.83 0.66 9.28
N GLN A 208 11.21 1.92 9.54
CA GLN A 208 11.53 2.41 10.87
C GLN A 208 10.83 3.75 11.16
N ILE A 209 9.97 3.78 12.17
CA ILE A 209 9.23 4.99 12.53
C ILE A 209 9.99 5.94 13.50
N GLN A 210 11.04 5.44 14.17
CA GLN A 210 11.69 6.16 15.30
C GLN A 210 13.10 6.67 15.00
N SER A 211 13.75 6.22 13.93
CA SER A 211 15.17 6.49 13.71
C SER A 211 15.38 7.55 12.61
N TRP A 212 15.12 8.81 12.94
CA TRP A 212 15.32 9.91 12.01
C TRP A 212 16.75 10.44 12.04
N GLN A 213 17.36 10.58 10.85
CA GLN A 213 18.66 11.19 10.65
C GLN A 213 18.48 12.60 10.07
N GLN A 214 19.10 13.60 10.67
CA GLN A 214 19.23 14.90 10.04
C GLN A 214 20.29 14.80 8.93
N LEU A 215 19.93 15.25 7.74
CA LEU A 215 20.83 15.36 6.60
C LEU A 215 21.38 16.79 6.50
N SER A 216 22.60 16.92 6.01
CA SER A 216 23.26 18.19 5.81
C SER A 216 23.48 18.42 4.31
N PRO A 217 22.55 19.11 3.62
CA PRO A 217 22.76 19.48 2.23
C PRO A 217 24.06 20.28 2.02
N ASP A 218 24.80 19.94 0.97
CA ASP A 218 26.02 20.67 0.56
C ASP A 218 25.71 22.04 -0.07
N LYS A 219 24.44 22.36 -0.28
CA LYS A 219 23.94 23.67 -0.74
C LYS A 219 23.00 24.28 0.28
N THR A 220 23.05 25.62 0.37
CA THR A 220 22.08 26.37 1.15
C THR A 220 20.71 26.33 0.48
N LEU A 221 19.72 25.86 1.23
CA LEU A 221 18.33 25.81 0.81
C LEU A 221 17.55 26.94 1.49
N ASP A 222 16.79 27.70 0.70
CA ASP A 222 15.94 28.76 1.23
C ASP A 222 14.66 28.20 1.88
N ALA A 223 13.87 29.04 2.55
CA ALA A 223 12.66 28.62 3.24
C ALA A 223 11.58 28.04 2.30
N GLN A 224 11.61 28.35 1.02
CA GLN A 224 10.63 27.86 0.04
C GLN A 224 10.97 26.45 -0.47
N ALA A 225 12.20 25.99 -0.27
CA ALA A 225 12.64 24.68 -0.72
C ALA A 225 11.75 23.56 -0.21
N SER A 226 11.22 23.66 1.02
CA SER A 226 10.34 22.62 1.58
C SER A 226 9.04 22.43 0.79
N SER A 227 8.39 23.50 0.36
CA SER A 227 7.16 23.43 -0.45
C SER A 227 7.41 22.85 -1.86
N ASN A 228 8.65 22.97 -2.34
CA ASN A 228 9.10 22.53 -3.65
C ASN A 228 9.67 21.09 -3.65
N LEU A 229 9.75 20.43 -2.50
CA LEU A 229 10.29 19.07 -2.42
C LEU A 229 9.39 18.09 -3.17
N ILE A 230 9.97 17.37 -4.12
CA ILE A 230 9.33 16.24 -4.80
C ILE A 230 10.31 15.07 -4.93
N ALA A 231 9.79 13.85 -5.05
CA ALA A 231 10.53 12.67 -5.46
C ALA A 231 10.13 12.29 -6.88
N PHE A 232 11.09 12.16 -7.78
CA PHE A 232 10.84 11.83 -9.16
C PHE A 232 12.05 11.13 -9.78
N ASP A 233 11.81 10.04 -10.49
CA ASP A 233 12.81 9.27 -11.24
C ASP A 233 14.08 8.95 -10.43
N GLY A 234 13.88 8.52 -9.18
CA GLY A 234 14.97 8.13 -8.27
C GLY A 234 15.77 9.29 -7.69
N PHE A 235 15.28 10.52 -7.83
CA PHE A 235 15.88 11.74 -7.28
C PHE A 235 14.88 12.51 -6.42
N LEU A 236 15.40 13.18 -5.41
CA LEU A 236 14.76 14.32 -4.78
C LEU A 236 15.01 15.55 -5.65
N TYR A 237 13.99 16.35 -5.86
CA TYR A 237 14.09 17.67 -6.49
C TYR A 237 13.54 18.74 -5.56
N THR A 238 14.09 19.93 -5.66
CA THR A 238 13.52 21.14 -5.06
C THR A 238 13.85 22.37 -5.90
N CYS A 239 13.12 23.46 -5.67
CA CYS A 239 13.45 24.77 -6.19
C CYS A 239 13.85 25.65 -5.01
N SER A 240 15.06 26.24 -5.07
CA SER A 240 15.61 27.12 -4.04
C SER A 240 16.37 28.26 -4.69
N GLY A 241 16.05 29.48 -4.33
CA GLY A 241 16.68 30.70 -4.95
C GLY A 241 16.49 30.78 -6.46
N GLY A 242 15.39 30.25 -6.99
CA GLY A 242 15.13 30.19 -8.44
C GLY A 242 15.96 29.13 -9.18
N GLN A 243 16.69 28.28 -8.47
CA GLN A 243 17.45 27.17 -9.04
C GLN A 243 16.73 25.84 -8.80
N ILE A 244 16.71 25.00 -9.82
CA ILE A 244 16.29 23.60 -9.68
C ILE A 244 17.49 22.80 -9.21
N LEU A 245 17.32 22.17 -8.06
CA LEU A 245 18.31 21.31 -7.44
C LEU A 245 17.79 19.88 -7.42
N ARG A 246 18.68 18.90 -7.63
CA ARG A 246 18.34 17.49 -7.45
C ARG A 246 19.40 16.75 -6.64
N SER A 247 18.98 15.69 -5.96
CA SER A 247 19.83 14.83 -5.13
C SER A 247 19.34 13.40 -5.11
N GLN A 248 20.24 12.42 -5.03
CA GLN A 248 19.88 11.02 -4.81
C GLN A 248 19.79 10.64 -3.33
N ASP A 249 20.46 11.40 -2.45
CA ASP A 249 20.64 11.05 -1.05
C ASP A 249 20.17 12.13 -0.06
N GLY A 250 19.81 13.32 -0.58
CA GLY A 250 19.45 14.50 0.21
C GLY A 250 20.64 15.28 0.80
N GLN A 251 21.87 14.84 0.54
CA GLN A 251 23.09 15.52 1.03
C GLN A 251 23.84 16.21 -0.11
N SER A 252 24.13 15.49 -1.17
CA SER A 252 24.79 16.04 -2.36
C SER A 252 23.76 16.53 -3.37
N TRP A 253 23.74 17.85 -3.62
CA TRP A 253 22.75 18.48 -4.50
C TRP A 253 23.40 19.08 -5.75
N GLU A 254 22.91 18.66 -6.89
CA GLU A 254 23.31 19.15 -8.22
C GLU A 254 22.36 20.26 -8.69
N THR A 255 22.91 21.39 -9.15
CA THR A 255 22.11 22.42 -9.83
C THR A 255 21.83 21.96 -11.26
N ARG A 256 20.56 21.92 -11.63
CA ARG A 256 20.10 21.53 -12.98
C ARG A 256 19.89 22.72 -13.89
N GLY A 257 19.17 23.72 -13.44
CA GLY A 257 18.84 24.91 -14.20
C GLY A 257 18.24 25.99 -13.32
N SER A 258 17.77 27.06 -13.94
CA SER A 258 17.11 28.16 -13.25
C SER A 258 15.74 28.45 -13.85
N VAL A 259 14.76 28.69 -12.99
CA VAL A 259 13.40 29.03 -13.38
C VAL A 259 12.69 29.73 -12.23
N THR A 260 11.81 30.66 -12.54
CA THR A 260 10.96 31.31 -11.54
C THR A 260 9.64 30.54 -11.45
N LEU A 261 9.46 29.79 -10.38
CA LEU A 261 8.24 29.04 -10.07
C LEU A 261 7.61 29.58 -8.80
N LYS A 262 6.28 29.53 -8.73
CA LYS A 262 5.52 29.58 -7.48
C LYS A 262 5.74 28.29 -6.69
N GLN A 263 5.68 27.15 -7.40
CA GLN A 263 5.95 25.83 -6.83
C GLN A 263 6.36 24.82 -7.91
N LEU A 264 7.38 24.01 -7.61
CA LEU A 264 7.67 22.76 -8.31
C LEU A 264 6.69 21.71 -7.79
N VAL A 265 5.88 21.11 -8.68
CA VAL A 265 4.69 20.35 -8.23
C VAL A 265 4.83 18.84 -8.38
N GLY A 266 5.63 18.35 -9.32
CA GLY A 266 5.82 16.92 -9.53
C GLY A 266 6.53 16.58 -10.82
N GLY A 267 6.69 15.29 -11.06
CA GLY A 267 7.24 14.74 -12.32
C GLY A 267 6.44 13.53 -12.76
N VAL A 268 6.27 13.38 -14.08
CA VAL A 268 5.57 12.25 -14.71
C VAL A 268 6.21 11.95 -16.05
N ASN A 269 6.53 10.68 -16.30
CA ASN A 269 7.08 10.19 -17.58
C ASN A 269 8.27 10.99 -18.11
N GLY A 270 9.24 11.28 -17.28
CA GLY A 270 10.44 12.03 -17.66
C GLY A 270 10.25 13.54 -17.70
N VAL A 271 9.05 14.07 -17.46
CA VAL A 271 8.71 15.49 -17.50
C VAL A 271 8.48 16.03 -16.09
N LEU A 272 9.19 17.09 -15.72
CA LEU A 272 8.93 17.88 -14.51
C LEU A 272 7.89 18.96 -14.79
N TYR A 273 7.06 19.25 -13.80
CA TYR A 273 6.00 20.27 -13.87
C TYR A 273 6.12 21.26 -12.72
N GLY A 274 5.82 22.52 -13.01
CA GLY A 274 5.77 23.59 -12.04
C GLY A 274 4.68 24.60 -12.36
N VAL A 275 4.25 25.36 -11.36
CA VAL A 275 3.37 26.51 -11.55
C VAL A 275 4.23 27.76 -11.53
N GLY A 276 4.26 28.50 -12.63
CA GLY A 276 4.94 29.78 -12.77
C GLY A 276 3.99 30.97 -12.63
N ASN A 277 4.52 32.19 -12.78
CA ASN A 277 3.70 33.40 -12.78
C ASN A 277 2.84 33.53 -14.04
N SER A 278 3.33 32.99 -15.17
CA SER A 278 2.68 33.10 -16.47
C SER A 278 1.89 31.85 -16.88
N GLY A 279 1.72 30.88 -15.97
CA GLY A 279 1.00 29.65 -16.28
C GLY A 279 1.75 28.40 -15.84
N MET A 280 1.33 27.27 -16.39
CA MET A 280 2.01 25.99 -16.17
C MET A 280 3.33 25.95 -16.91
N MET A 281 4.35 25.41 -16.25
CA MET A 281 5.70 25.23 -16.78
C MET A 281 6.05 23.74 -16.81
N LYS A 282 6.82 23.32 -17.82
CA LYS A 282 7.36 21.95 -17.92
C LYS A 282 8.84 21.95 -18.28
N SER A 283 9.54 20.90 -17.86
CA SER A 283 10.90 20.59 -18.26
C SER A 283 10.98 19.12 -18.68
N GLU A 284 11.54 18.85 -19.85
CA GLU A 284 11.70 17.51 -20.43
C GLU A 284 13.15 17.00 -20.34
N ASP A 285 14.03 17.76 -19.69
CA ASP A 285 15.48 17.51 -19.57
C ASP A 285 15.97 17.48 -18.11
N GLY A 286 15.08 17.11 -17.19
CA GLY A 286 15.38 16.95 -15.76
C GLY A 286 15.63 18.29 -15.06
N GLY A 287 14.98 19.35 -15.49
CA GLY A 287 15.01 20.67 -14.85
C GLY A 287 16.05 21.64 -15.42
N THR A 288 16.71 21.28 -16.51
CA THR A 288 17.76 22.14 -17.12
C THR A 288 17.16 23.30 -17.88
N SER A 289 16.17 23.03 -18.72
CA SER A 289 15.40 24.04 -19.43
C SER A 289 13.90 23.94 -19.16
N TRP A 290 13.21 25.05 -19.21
CA TRP A 290 11.79 25.15 -18.90
C TRP A 290 11.04 25.88 -19.99
N SER A 291 9.85 25.41 -20.32
CA SER A 291 8.94 26.02 -21.29
C SER A 291 7.53 26.13 -20.70
N ILE A 292 6.74 27.03 -21.24
CA ILE A 292 5.32 27.11 -20.92
C ILE A 292 4.61 25.86 -21.41
N ASP A 293 3.83 25.23 -20.53
CA ASP A 293 2.91 24.16 -20.91
C ASP A 293 1.51 24.75 -21.05
N THR A 294 0.89 24.56 -22.21
CA THR A 294 -0.33 25.26 -22.59
C THR A 294 -1.47 25.02 -21.62
N THR A 295 -2.23 26.07 -21.31
CA THR A 295 -3.43 26.03 -20.46
C THR A 295 -4.63 26.55 -21.25
N ASN A 296 -5.79 25.93 -21.01
CA ASN A 296 -7.08 26.39 -21.49
C ASN A 296 -7.99 26.63 -20.27
N GLY A 297 -8.16 27.88 -19.93
CA GLY A 297 -8.86 28.38 -18.75
C GLY A 297 -8.27 29.68 -18.23
N ASP A 298 -8.94 30.27 -17.25
CA ASP A 298 -8.47 31.49 -16.61
C ASP A 298 -7.26 31.18 -15.70
N LEU A 299 -6.12 31.82 -15.97
CA LEU A 299 -4.89 31.65 -15.17
C LEU A 299 -5.04 32.11 -13.72
N SER A 300 -6.02 32.94 -13.40
CA SER A 300 -6.35 33.30 -12.02
C SER A 300 -6.86 32.11 -11.18
N GLU A 301 -7.35 31.06 -11.85
CA GLU A 301 -7.77 29.80 -11.23
C GLU A 301 -6.61 28.81 -10.98
N LEU A 302 -5.39 29.16 -11.38
CA LEU A 302 -4.22 28.33 -11.05
C LEU A 302 -3.93 28.37 -9.55
N PRO A 303 -3.71 27.21 -8.91
CA PRO A 303 -3.34 27.17 -7.51
C PRO A 303 -2.00 27.85 -7.28
N SER A 304 -1.81 28.39 -6.07
CA SER A 304 -0.61 29.11 -5.70
C SER A 304 0.12 28.56 -4.49
N GLN A 305 -0.54 27.67 -3.74
CA GLN A 305 -0.02 27.10 -2.49
C GLN A 305 -0.48 25.64 -2.31
N ASN A 306 0.33 24.85 -1.60
CA ASN A 306 0.03 23.45 -1.28
C ASN A 306 -0.41 22.65 -2.52
N ILE A 307 0.37 22.76 -3.60
CA ILE A 307 0.04 22.18 -4.88
C ILE A 307 0.59 20.77 -4.95
N HIS A 308 -0.27 19.84 -5.36
CA HIS A 308 0.05 18.43 -5.53
C HIS A 308 -0.29 17.99 -6.96
N LEU A 309 0.58 17.18 -7.56
CA LEU A 309 0.40 16.62 -8.89
C LEU A 309 0.32 15.10 -8.79
N PHE A 310 -0.66 14.52 -9.47
CA PHE A 310 -0.89 13.08 -9.55
C PHE A 310 -1.00 12.64 -11.00
N SER A 311 -0.64 11.37 -11.23
CA SER A 311 -0.74 10.73 -12.54
C SER A 311 -1.52 9.42 -12.41
N PHE A 312 -2.49 9.23 -13.30
CA PHE A 312 -3.31 8.04 -13.35
C PHE A 312 -3.22 7.42 -14.74
N VAL A 313 -2.84 6.14 -14.79
CA VAL A 313 -2.80 5.40 -16.05
C VAL A 313 -4.22 5.10 -16.51
N SER A 314 -4.51 5.34 -17.79
CA SER A 314 -5.81 4.96 -18.36
C SER A 314 -5.97 3.43 -18.33
N LYS A 315 -7.11 2.95 -17.83
CA LYS A 315 -7.45 1.51 -17.84
C LYS A 315 -7.97 1.03 -19.20
N VAL A 316 -8.30 1.96 -20.09
CA VAL A 316 -8.92 1.66 -21.39
C VAL A 316 -7.91 1.80 -22.52
N ASN A 317 -7.07 2.85 -22.48
CA ASN A 317 -6.16 3.20 -23.55
C ASN A 317 -4.71 3.01 -23.09
N ALA A 318 -3.99 2.08 -23.69
CA ALA A 318 -2.59 1.84 -23.35
C ALA A 318 -1.72 3.07 -23.65
N GLY A 319 -0.82 3.43 -22.70
CA GLY A 319 0.09 4.55 -22.85
C GLY A 319 -0.54 5.94 -22.58
N VAL A 320 -1.83 6.01 -22.31
CA VAL A 320 -2.54 7.27 -21.97
C VAL A 320 -2.49 7.50 -20.46
N TYR A 321 -2.21 8.75 -20.06
CA TYR A 321 -2.15 9.19 -18.67
C TYR A 321 -3.04 10.40 -18.45
N ASN A 322 -3.71 10.43 -17.30
CA ASN A 322 -4.42 11.61 -16.82
C ASN A 322 -3.61 12.26 -15.71
N LEU A 323 -3.16 13.47 -15.90
CA LEU A 323 -2.52 14.30 -14.88
C LEU A 323 -3.61 15.10 -14.17
N VAL A 324 -3.55 15.14 -12.85
CA VAL A 324 -4.43 15.96 -12.02
C VAL A 324 -3.60 16.74 -11.02
N MET A 325 -3.78 18.04 -11.03
CA MET A 325 -3.15 18.98 -10.10
C MET A 325 -4.23 19.55 -9.17
N VAL A 326 -3.98 19.51 -7.88
CA VAL A 326 -4.88 20.05 -6.85
C VAL A 326 -4.07 20.96 -5.92
N GLY A 327 -4.58 22.12 -5.62
CA GLY A 327 -3.92 23.05 -4.70
C GLY A 327 -4.78 24.25 -4.31
N ASN A 328 -4.34 24.96 -3.28
CA ASN A 328 -5.05 26.14 -2.80
C ASN A 328 -4.90 27.34 -3.75
N ALA A 329 -6.00 28.04 -3.98
CA ALA A 329 -5.97 29.32 -4.66
C ALA A 329 -5.28 30.41 -3.82
N PRO A 330 -4.89 31.53 -4.44
CA PRO A 330 -4.58 32.73 -3.68
C PRO A 330 -5.79 33.07 -2.78
N THR A 331 -5.50 33.43 -1.53
CA THR A 331 -6.52 33.75 -0.51
C THR A 331 -7.38 34.92 -0.96
N THR A 332 -8.54 34.61 -1.53
CA THR A 332 -9.63 35.58 -1.75
C THR A 332 -10.84 35.08 -0.96
N ASN A 333 -11.66 36.01 -0.44
CA ASN A 333 -12.81 35.67 0.40
C ASN A 333 -13.88 34.80 -0.33
N ASP A 334 -13.81 34.72 -1.67
CA ASP A 334 -14.79 34.04 -2.50
C ASP A 334 -14.38 32.61 -2.92
N VAL A 335 -13.29 32.07 -2.36
CA VAL A 335 -12.80 30.73 -2.70
C VAL A 335 -13.68 29.66 -2.05
N LEU A 336 -14.33 28.83 -2.86
CA LEU A 336 -15.20 27.76 -2.40
C LEU A 336 -14.44 26.46 -2.03
N GLY A 337 -13.20 26.29 -2.49
CA GLY A 337 -12.39 25.10 -2.25
C GLY A 337 -11.04 25.19 -2.94
N ALA A 338 -10.27 24.09 -2.89
CA ALA A 338 -9.03 23.98 -3.66
C ALA A 338 -9.33 23.90 -5.16
N LYS A 339 -8.38 24.35 -5.97
CA LYS A 339 -8.49 24.38 -7.43
C LYS A 339 -8.00 23.07 -8.02
N VAL A 340 -8.71 22.54 -8.99
CA VAL A 340 -8.39 21.29 -9.68
C VAL A 340 -8.15 21.56 -11.15
N TRP A 341 -6.99 21.14 -11.64
CA TRP A 341 -6.61 21.21 -13.04
C TRP A 341 -6.22 19.83 -13.54
N GLY A 342 -6.57 19.50 -14.77
CA GLY A 342 -6.21 18.23 -15.36
C GLY A 342 -5.69 18.36 -16.79
N LYS A 343 -4.90 17.37 -17.18
CA LYS A 343 -4.35 17.23 -18.54
C LYS A 343 -4.28 15.76 -18.90
N GLN A 344 -4.69 15.44 -20.11
CA GLN A 344 -4.47 14.11 -20.66
C GLN A 344 -3.20 14.11 -21.51
N ILE A 345 -2.37 13.08 -21.32
CA ILE A 345 -1.21 12.79 -22.16
C ILE A 345 -1.54 11.52 -22.93
N ASP A 346 -1.66 11.65 -24.25
CA ASP A 346 -1.83 10.54 -25.20
C ASP A 346 -0.71 10.64 -26.23
N PRO A 347 0.22 9.66 -26.30
CA PRO A 347 1.33 9.70 -27.25
C PRO A 347 0.89 9.67 -28.72
N ASN A 348 -0.37 9.27 -28.99
CA ASN A 348 -0.93 9.16 -30.34
C ASN A 348 -1.77 10.39 -30.74
N GLN A 349 -1.87 11.40 -29.86
CA GLN A 349 -2.65 12.61 -30.10
C GLN A 349 -1.79 13.86 -29.91
N PRO A 350 -2.16 14.99 -30.53
CA PRO A 350 -1.52 16.28 -30.25
C PRO A 350 -1.57 16.61 -28.75
N ALA A 351 -0.54 17.31 -28.25
CA ALA A 351 -0.46 17.72 -26.86
C ALA A 351 -1.73 18.48 -26.44
N GLN A 352 -2.40 17.98 -25.42
CA GLN A 352 -3.58 18.63 -24.87
C GLN A 352 -3.17 19.72 -23.86
N PRO A 353 -3.91 20.82 -23.78
CA PRO A 353 -3.68 21.86 -22.76
C PRO A 353 -4.18 21.39 -21.39
N TRP A 354 -3.62 21.97 -20.33
CA TRP A 354 -4.21 21.93 -18.99
C TRP A 354 -5.60 22.58 -19.00
N ARG A 355 -6.56 21.96 -18.33
CA ARG A 355 -7.93 22.45 -18.22
C ARG A 355 -8.31 22.61 -16.75
N PHE A 356 -8.99 23.71 -16.44
CA PHE A 356 -9.59 23.90 -15.14
C PHE A 356 -10.89 23.10 -15.00
N TYR A 357 -11.03 22.40 -13.88
CA TYR A 357 -12.23 21.68 -13.50
C TYR A 357 -12.93 22.45 -12.37
N GLY A 358 -13.75 23.44 -12.72
CA GLY A 358 -14.65 24.11 -11.79
C GLY A 358 -15.81 23.20 -11.42
N LEU A 359 -16.09 23.06 -10.13
CA LEU A 359 -17.31 22.44 -9.63
C LEU A 359 -18.15 23.53 -8.97
N ASP A 360 -19.40 23.65 -9.39
CA ASP A 360 -20.36 24.60 -8.84
C ASP A 360 -21.07 24.06 -7.60
N GLU A 361 -20.93 22.76 -7.31
CA GLU A 361 -21.61 22.10 -6.20
C GLU A 361 -20.71 21.98 -4.97
N PRO A 362 -20.96 22.78 -3.91
CA PRO A 362 -20.10 22.86 -2.73
C PRO A 362 -19.79 21.52 -2.05
N ALA A 363 -20.72 20.56 -2.18
CA ALA A 363 -20.61 19.25 -1.54
C ALA A 363 -19.48 18.37 -2.11
N TYR A 364 -18.99 18.67 -3.32
CA TYR A 364 -18.02 17.83 -4.03
C TYR A 364 -16.72 18.57 -4.41
N VAL A 365 -16.56 19.82 -4.02
CA VAL A 365 -15.33 20.56 -4.30
C VAL A 365 -14.13 19.97 -3.55
N ALA A 366 -12.94 20.12 -4.11
CA ALA A 366 -11.73 19.76 -3.43
C ALA A 366 -11.56 20.58 -2.14
N PRO A 367 -11.10 19.97 -1.03
CA PRO A 367 -11.02 20.65 0.25
C PRO A 367 -9.99 21.78 0.22
N GLY A 368 -10.45 23.04 0.38
CA GLY A 368 -9.59 24.22 0.53
C GLY A 368 -9.18 24.37 1.99
N LEU A 369 -8.01 23.86 2.36
CA LEU A 369 -7.56 23.79 3.76
C LEU A 369 -6.19 24.44 3.93
N THR A 370 -5.96 25.10 5.07
CA THR A 370 -4.60 25.51 5.43
C THR A 370 -3.70 24.27 5.53
N HIS A 371 -2.45 24.37 5.10
CA HIS A 371 -1.48 23.27 5.10
C HIS A 371 -1.98 22.00 4.40
N LEU A 372 -2.82 22.13 3.37
CA LEU A 372 -3.38 21.01 2.61
C LEU A 372 -2.29 20.05 2.17
N GLN A 373 -2.43 18.79 2.56
CA GLN A 373 -1.61 17.67 2.09
C GLN A 373 -2.52 16.66 1.39
N ILE A 374 -2.05 16.17 0.25
CA ILE A 374 -2.77 15.16 -0.53
C ILE A 374 -1.81 14.04 -0.90
N VAL A 375 -2.25 12.80 -0.78
CA VAL A 375 -1.53 11.60 -1.21
C VAL A 375 -2.41 10.75 -2.11
N SER A 376 -1.79 9.94 -2.96
CA SER A 376 -2.49 8.97 -3.80
C SER A 376 -2.44 7.57 -3.22
N VAL A 377 -3.53 6.82 -3.38
CA VAL A 377 -3.67 5.43 -2.96
C VAL A 377 -4.39 4.67 -4.08
N GLY A 378 -3.63 3.99 -4.92
CA GLY A 378 -4.18 3.47 -6.18
C GLY A 378 -4.70 4.62 -7.05
N ASP A 379 -5.98 4.56 -7.43
CA ASP A 379 -6.63 5.62 -8.22
C ASP A 379 -7.33 6.69 -7.34
N ASP A 380 -7.27 6.56 -6.02
CA ASP A 380 -7.91 7.48 -5.09
C ASP A 380 -6.91 8.51 -4.57
N LEU A 381 -7.44 9.67 -4.22
CA LEU A 381 -6.69 10.71 -3.51
C LEU A 381 -7.25 10.85 -2.09
N ILE A 382 -6.35 11.01 -1.12
CA ILE A 382 -6.69 11.25 0.28
C ILE A 382 -6.09 12.58 0.69
N ALA A 383 -6.90 13.47 1.25
CA ALA A 383 -6.49 14.79 1.70
C ALA A 383 -6.74 14.99 3.20
N LEU A 384 -5.86 15.76 3.81
CA LEU A 384 -5.97 16.26 5.18
C LEU A 384 -5.41 17.69 5.22
N GLY A 385 -5.90 18.51 6.14
CA GLY A 385 -5.38 19.86 6.32
C GLY A 385 -5.89 20.53 7.59
N GLY A 386 -5.45 21.75 7.80
CA GLY A 386 -5.90 22.61 8.88
C GLY A 386 -7.33 23.09 8.68
N LYS A 387 -7.61 24.34 9.07
CA LYS A 387 -8.94 24.93 8.89
C LYS A 387 -9.24 25.30 7.43
N GLY A 388 -10.51 25.44 7.13
CA GLY A 388 -10.99 25.89 5.83
C GLY A 388 -10.48 27.27 5.43
N LEU A 389 -10.26 27.45 4.14
CA LEU A 389 -9.81 28.69 3.51
C LEU A 389 -10.99 29.37 2.78
N GLY A 390 -11.05 30.70 2.85
CA GLY A 390 -12.11 31.48 2.21
C GLY A 390 -13.50 31.06 2.70
N ASN A 391 -14.38 30.75 1.77
CA ASN A 391 -15.74 30.28 2.07
C ASN A 391 -15.84 28.76 2.31
N TYR A 392 -14.75 28.00 2.22
CA TYR A 392 -14.76 26.59 2.53
C TYR A 392 -14.78 26.37 4.04
N GLN A 393 -15.93 25.91 4.56
CA GLN A 393 -16.15 25.73 5.99
C GLN A 393 -15.65 24.36 6.48
N ALA A 394 -14.52 24.34 7.19
CA ALA A 394 -13.99 23.15 7.85
C ALA A 394 -13.24 23.53 9.13
N LYS A 395 -13.39 22.74 10.17
CA LYS A 395 -12.52 22.83 11.35
C LYS A 395 -11.18 22.22 11.03
N ALA A 396 -10.13 22.70 11.72
CA ALA A 396 -8.78 22.16 11.55
C ALA A 396 -8.77 20.66 11.87
N PHE A 397 -8.20 19.87 10.95
CA PHE A 397 -8.06 18.42 11.09
C PHE A 397 -9.35 17.68 11.47
N GLU A 398 -10.49 18.14 10.97
CA GLU A 398 -11.80 17.57 11.34
C GLU A 398 -11.97 16.14 10.81
N SER A 399 -11.53 15.89 9.58
CA SER A 399 -11.63 14.59 8.91
C SER A 399 -10.66 14.50 7.74
N PHE A 400 -10.40 13.27 7.31
CA PHE A 400 -9.84 13.04 6.00
C PHE A 400 -10.91 13.26 4.93
N PHE A 401 -10.45 13.65 3.75
CA PHE A 401 -11.28 13.74 2.55
C PHE A 401 -10.77 12.75 1.51
N VAL A 402 -11.67 12.16 0.74
CA VAL A 402 -11.31 11.21 -0.33
C VAL A 402 -11.92 11.65 -1.65
N SER A 403 -11.15 11.49 -2.72
CA SER A 403 -11.65 11.50 -4.10
C SER A 403 -11.46 10.13 -4.71
N GLU A 404 -12.56 9.44 -4.98
CA GLU A 404 -12.58 8.14 -5.68
C GLU A 404 -12.62 8.31 -7.20
N GLY A 405 -12.63 9.56 -7.69
CA GLY A 405 -12.69 9.97 -9.09
C GLY A 405 -11.45 10.72 -9.57
N GLN A 406 -10.26 10.32 -9.16
CA GLN A 406 -9.00 10.92 -9.61
C GLN A 406 -8.94 12.45 -9.37
N GLY A 407 -9.49 12.94 -8.26
CA GLY A 407 -9.44 14.36 -7.88
C GLY A 407 -10.62 15.20 -8.37
N LEU A 408 -11.57 14.66 -9.13
CA LEU A 408 -12.68 15.44 -9.69
C LEU A 408 -13.86 15.63 -8.73
N GLY A 409 -14.02 14.80 -7.73
CA GLY A 409 -15.07 14.96 -6.72
C GLY A 409 -14.58 14.47 -5.37
N TRP A 410 -14.90 15.21 -4.30
CA TRP A 410 -14.38 14.96 -2.97
C TRP A 410 -15.52 14.81 -1.95
N LYS A 411 -15.29 13.97 -0.95
CA LYS A 411 -16.20 13.78 0.19
C LYS A 411 -15.40 13.52 1.47
N LYS A 412 -15.99 13.75 2.63
CA LYS A 412 -15.39 13.31 3.91
C LYS A 412 -15.29 11.78 3.93
N ASP A 413 -14.22 11.27 4.51
CA ASP A 413 -13.94 9.82 4.61
C ASP A 413 -13.98 9.37 6.06
N ASP A 414 -14.99 8.55 6.40
CA ASP A 414 -15.15 7.97 7.73
C ASP A 414 -14.33 6.69 7.93
N ARG A 415 -13.68 6.17 6.88
CA ARG A 415 -12.85 4.95 6.95
C ARG A 415 -11.49 5.21 7.55
N ILE A 416 -10.99 6.45 7.42
CA ILE A 416 -9.73 6.90 8.01
C ILE A 416 -10.05 7.92 9.09
N THR A 417 -9.71 7.59 10.33
CA THR A 417 -9.82 8.52 11.46
C THR A 417 -8.44 9.05 11.83
N LEU A 418 -8.40 10.22 12.46
CA LEU A 418 -7.14 10.70 13.02
C LEU A 418 -6.60 9.73 14.07
N PRO A 419 -5.27 9.56 14.17
CA PRO A 419 -4.69 8.68 15.18
C PRO A 419 -4.86 9.26 16.58
N GLU A 420 -4.89 8.37 17.56
CA GLU A 420 -4.94 8.77 18.98
C GLU A 420 -3.76 9.67 19.34
N GLY A 421 -4.04 10.74 20.05
CA GLY A 421 -3.03 11.73 20.46
C GLY A 421 -2.55 12.65 19.34
N PHE A 422 -3.21 12.67 18.16
CA PHE A 422 -2.99 13.72 17.18
C PHE A 422 -3.59 15.03 17.72
N GLU A 423 -2.73 16.00 17.90
CA GLU A 423 -3.16 17.33 18.36
C GLU A 423 -3.46 18.19 17.15
N SER A 424 -4.64 18.79 17.12
CA SER A 424 -5.09 19.73 16.10
C SER A 424 -4.46 21.11 16.28
N SER A 425 -3.13 21.16 16.52
CA SER A 425 -2.42 22.43 16.51
C SER A 425 -2.43 22.99 15.08
N GLU A 426 -2.53 24.29 14.92
CA GLU A 426 -2.44 24.95 13.60
C GLU A 426 -1.02 24.93 13.04
N THR A 427 -0.11 24.15 13.63
CA THR A 427 1.26 23.98 13.18
C THR A 427 1.31 23.07 11.96
N SER A 428 2.42 23.12 11.25
CA SER A 428 2.64 22.31 10.06
C SER A 428 2.58 20.82 10.35
N PHE A 429 2.21 20.05 9.36
CA PHE A 429 2.30 18.59 9.36
C PHE A 429 2.74 18.12 7.97
N ALA A 430 3.19 16.88 7.88
CA ALA A 430 3.47 16.26 6.60
C ALA A 430 2.75 14.90 6.49
N MET A 431 2.33 14.57 5.28
CA MET A 431 1.67 13.32 4.96
C MET A 431 2.32 12.73 3.70
N VAL A 432 2.62 11.43 3.74
CA VAL A 432 3.22 10.71 2.60
C VAL A 432 2.81 9.24 2.64
N VAL A 433 2.75 8.62 1.47
CA VAL A 433 2.58 7.18 1.31
C VAL A 433 3.89 6.58 0.82
N ASP A 434 4.37 5.55 1.51
CA ASP A 434 5.58 4.85 1.14
C ASP A 434 5.32 3.69 0.14
N GLU A 435 6.38 3.02 -0.29
CA GLU A 435 6.33 1.90 -1.24
C GLU A 435 5.57 0.66 -0.71
N HIS A 436 5.35 0.57 0.61
CA HIS A 436 4.57 -0.48 1.26
C HIS A 436 3.07 -0.15 1.34
N GLN A 437 2.66 0.99 0.75
CA GLN A 437 1.31 1.55 0.88
C GLN A 437 0.97 1.91 2.33
N ASP A 438 1.97 2.31 3.10
CA ASP A 438 1.77 2.82 4.45
C ASP A 438 1.65 4.34 4.41
N LEU A 439 0.57 4.85 4.98
CA LEU A 439 0.35 6.28 5.21
C LEU A 439 1.16 6.71 6.44
N TRP A 440 2.01 7.70 6.24
CA TRP A 440 2.73 8.39 7.32
C TRP A 440 2.05 9.71 7.60
N LEU A 441 1.86 10.01 8.88
CA LEU A 441 1.39 11.29 9.37
C LEU A 441 2.41 11.80 10.39
N ILE A 442 2.98 12.97 10.13
CA ILE A 442 4.05 13.58 10.92
C ILE A 442 3.56 14.94 11.39
N ALA A 443 3.41 15.13 12.70
CA ALA A 443 2.88 16.36 13.27
C ALA A 443 3.99 17.33 13.62
N GLY A 444 3.91 18.55 13.13
CA GLY A 444 4.65 19.69 13.65
C GLY A 444 4.22 20.02 15.09
N GLY A 445 5.02 20.78 15.82
CA GLY A 445 4.77 21.08 17.23
C GLY A 445 5.12 19.92 18.16
N SER A 446 4.42 18.79 18.07
CA SER A 446 4.68 17.62 18.94
C SER A 446 5.81 16.72 18.46
N GLY A 447 6.10 16.72 17.16
CA GLY A 447 7.03 15.77 16.53
C GLY A 447 6.58 14.32 16.56
N LYS A 448 5.30 14.07 16.85
CA LYS A 448 4.72 12.71 16.83
C LYS A 448 4.56 12.21 15.40
N ILE A 449 4.76 10.92 15.24
CA ILE A 449 4.72 10.24 13.94
C ILE A 449 3.85 9.01 14.05
N TRP A 450 2.92 8.86 13.11
CA TRP A 450 2.07 7.68 13.00
C TRP A 450 2.23 7.05 11.63
N LYS A 451 2.00 5.75 11.57
CA LYS A 451 2.05 4.95 10.36
C LYS A 451 0.85 4.03 10.32
N GLY A 452 0.18 3.92 9.18
CA GLY A 452 -0.98 3.05 9.00
C GLY A 452 -1.05 2.50 7.59
N ASN A 453 -1.50 1.26 7.42
CA ASN A 453 -1.50 0.58 6.11
C ASN A 453 -2.79 0.81 5.34
N LEU A 454 -2.67 1.29 4.11
CA LEU A 454 -3.78 1.61 3.21
C LEU A 454 -4.25 0.43 2.35
N ALA A 455 -3.54 -0.70 2.38
CA ALA A 455 -3.86 -1.86 1.52
C ALA A 455 -5.30 -2.34 1.70
N GLY A 456 -5.86 -2.26 2.91
CA GLY A 456 -7.26 -2.60 3.18
C GLY A 456 -8.27 -1.74 2.43
N LEU A 457 -7.97 -0.48 2.15
CA LEU A 457 -8.83 0.43 1.40
C LEU A 457 -8.78 0.14 -0.11
N ILE A 458 -7.62 -0.25 -0.62
CA ILE A 458 -7.40 -0.56 -2.06
C ILE A 458 -8.13 -1.84 -2.46
N LEU A 459 -8.12 -2.86 -1.61
CA LEU A 459 -8.71 -4.18 -1.91
C LEU A 459 -10.24 -4.17 -2.10
N LYS A 460 -10.91 -3.05 -1.82
CA LYS A 460 -12.36 -2.91 -1.98
C LYS A 460 -12.79 -2.69 -3.44
N LYS A 461 -11.85 -2.45 -4.36
CA LYS A 461 -12.07 -2.27 -5.80
C LYS A 461 -11.69 -3.53 -6.55
#